data_e200429aa1c18d97584387ea96c3acc6
#
_entry.id   e200429aa1c18d97584387ea96c3acc6
#
_cell.length_a   1.000
_cell.length_b   1.000
_cell.length_c   1.000
_cell.angle_alpha   90.00
_cell.angle_beta   90.00
_cell.angle_gamma   90.00
#
_symmetry.space_group_name_H-M   'P 1'
#
loop_
_entity.id
_entity.type
_entity.pdbx_description
1 polymer ?
#
loop_
_entity_poly.entity_id
_entity_poly.type
_entity_poly.pdbx_seq_one_letter_code
_entity_poly.pdbx_strand_id
1 'polypeptide(L)'
;MSKTSYIVLVTDKVSGDALGPLYEDERFRVIQVDDSADPAFSEALPAADGLIVRSATQVGIDMLSAAPKLTVVGRAGVGVDNIDLSAAAERGIAVLNAPAGNTVSTAELTMALILAMVRRVAEADASVRQGEWNRSRFKGAELRGRTLGLIGAGRIGGEVARRCRAFGMGVVAYDPYLTDERAAELQIERAELDQVLERADIVSLHVPLTESTRGIINSEAIARMKNDSFIVNVSRGGVVDEVALGDALNSGQLAGAALDVYEVEPLDTDSPLRSASNLLLTPHLG
;
A
#
# COMPACT_ATOMS: atom_id res chain seq x y z
N MET A 1 -26.87 10.25 -33.10
CA MET A 1 -26.19 11.54 -32.94
C MET A 1 -25.06 11.32 -31.94
N SER A 2 -23.79 11.62 -32.30
CA SER A 2 -22.69 11.51 -31.34
C SER A 2 -22.90 12.56 -30.23
N LYS A 3 -22.73 12.14 -28.99
CA LYS A 3 -22.81 13.04 -27.83
C LYS A 3 -21.70 14.12 -27.98
N THR A 4 -22.08 15.39 -27.89
CA THR A 4 -21.16 16.51 -28.13
C THR A 4 -20.34 16.89 -26.88
N SER A 5 -20.73 16.42 -25.69
CA SER A 5 -20.00 16.71 -24.44
C SER A 5 -20.23 15.60 -23.43
N TYR A 6 -19.17 15.22 -22.72
CA TYR A 6 -19.17 14.23 -21.64
C TYR A 6 -18.88 14.91 -20.31
N ILE A 7 -19.62 14.56 -19.27
CA ILE A 7 -19.41 15.09 -17.92
C ILE A 7 -18.51 14.11 -17.17
N VAL A 8 -17.34 14.59 -16.71
CA VAL A 8 -16.40 13.85 -15.88
C VAL A 8 -16.44 14.45 -14.47
N LEU A 9 -16.97 13.68 -13.53
CA LEU A 9 -16.99 14.04 -12.11
C LEU A 9 -15.71 13.55 -11.45
N VAL A 10 -15.02 14.41 -10.71
CA VAL A 10 -13.74 14.11 -10.08
C VAL A 10 -13.82 14.45 -8.59
N THR A 11 -13.36 13.55 -7.74
CA THR A 11 -13.32 13.74 -6.28
C THR A 11 -11.97 13.33 -5.68
N ASP A 12 -11.84 13.37 -4.35
CA ASP A 12 -10.64 12.95 -3.59
C ASP A 12 -9.39 13.80 -3.88
N LYS A 13 -9.56 15.07 -4.19
CA LYS A 13 -8.43 16.01 -4.42
C LYS A 13 -7.41 15.51 -5.45
N VAL A 14 -7.89 15.01 -6.58
CA VAL A 14 -7.01 14.67 -7.71
C VAL A 14 -6.31 15.93 -8.19
N SER A 15 -4.98 15.86 -8.42
CA SER A 15 -4.20 17.01 -8.88
C SER A 15 -4.72 17.55 -10.22
N GLY A 16 -4.86 18.88 -10.33
CA GLY A 16 -5.26 19.55 -11.56
C GLY A 16 -4.34 19.25 -12.75
N ASP A 17 -3.04 19.11 -12.50
CA ASP A 17 -2.06 18.73 -13.55
C ASP A 17 -2.36 17.36 -14.16
N ALA A 18 -2.82 16.41 -13.35
CA ALA A 18 -3.21 15.09 -13.82
C ALA A 18 -4.49 15.12 -14.69
N LEU A 19 -5.30 16.15 -14.55
CA LEU A 19 -6.55 16.36 -15.30
C LEU A 19 -6.34 17.20 -16.56
N GLY A 20 -5.14 17.73 -16.82
CA GLY A 20 -4.81 18.58 -17.95
C GLY A 20 -5.41 18.08 -19.27
N PRO A 21 -5.23 16.81 -19.68
CA PRO A 21 -5.79 16.27 -20.92
C PRO A 21 -7.32 16.35 -21.01
N LEU A 22 -8.04 16.34 -19.87
CA LEU A 22 -9.49 16.48 -19.85
C LEU A 22 -9.93 17.95 -19.93
N TYR A 23 -9.13 18.87 -19.41
CA TYR A 23 -9.41 20.30 -19.52
C TYR A 23 -9.08 20.87 -20.90
N GLU A 24 -8.13 20.29 -21.60
CA GLU A 24 -7.70 20.72 -22.95
C GLU A 24 -8.64 20.22 -24.07
N ASP A 25 -9.49 19.22 -23.80
CA ASP A 25 -10.39 18.63 -24.78
C ASP A 25 -11.84 19.13 -24.55
N GLU A 26 -12.34 19.96 -25.46
CA GLU A 26 -13.70 20.55 -25.42
C GLU A 26 -14.84 19.53 -25.34
N ARG A 27 -14.58 18.24 -25.61
CA ARG A 27 -15.56 17.17 -25.44
C ARG A 27 -15.85 16.86 -23.98
N PHE A 28 -14.97 17.26 -23.04
CA PHE A 28 -15.12 16.98 -21.61
C PHE A 28 -15.49 18.23 -20.83
N ARG A 29 -16.50 18.09 -19.99
CA ARG A 29 -16.83 19.03 -18.92
C ARG A 29 -16.44 18.41 -17.60
N VAL A 30 -15.35 18.88 -16.99
CA VAL A 30 -14.87 18.40 -15.71
C VAL A 30 -15.60 19.14 -14.58
N ILE A 31 -16.15 18.40 -13.64
CA ILE A 31 -16.72 18.90 -12.37
C ILE A 31 -15.84 18.31 -11.27
N GLN A 32 -15.09 19.15 -10.59
CA GLN A 32 -14.20 18.71 -9.51
C GLN A 32 -14.76 19.14 -8.16
N VAL A 33 -14.82 18.20 -7.22
CA VAL A 33 -15.19 18.39 -5.82
C VAL A 33 -14.12 17.77 -4.93
N ASP A 34 -13.94 18.29 -3.75
CA ASP A 34 -12.87 17.83 -2.84
C ASP A 34 -13.21 16.51 -2.15
N ASP A 35 -14.49 16.24 -1.96
CA ASP A 35 -14.98 15.09 -1.19
C ASP A 35 -16.30 14.58 -1.79
N SER A 36 -16.51 13.26 -1.77
CA SER A 36 -17.76 12.62 -2.21
C SER A 36 -18.94 12.90 -1.26
N ALA A 37 -18.70 13.40 -0.04
CA ALA A 37 -19.74 13.87 0.88
C ALA A 37 -20.22 15.30 0.56
N ASP A 38 -19.56 16.02 -0.34
CA ASP A 38 -20.00 17.35 -0.78
C ASP A 38 -21.37 17.21 -1.50
N PRO A 39 -22.38 18.04 -1.17
CA PRO A 39 -23.66 18.05 -1.88
C PRO A 39 -23.52 18.20 -3.40
N ALA A 40 -22.54 18.97 -3.88
CA ALA A 40 -22.27 19.15 -5.30
C ALA A 40 -21.87 17.83 -6.00
N PHE A 41 -21.26 16.89 -5.28
CA PHE A 41 -20.99 15.54 -5.80
C PHE A 41 -22.30 14.81 -6.10
N SER A 42 -23.20 14.75 -5.12
CA SER A 42 -24.49 14.07 -5.23
C SER A 42 -25.40 14.70 -6.31
N GLU A 43 -25.32 16.01 -6.48
CA GLU A 43 -26.06 16.74 -7.54
C GLU A 43 -25.53 16.43 -8.94
N ALA A 44 -24.20 16.30 -9.10
CA ALA A 44 -23.54 16.06 -10.39
C ALA A 44 -23.57 14.58 -10.81
N LEU A 45 -23.56 13.66 -9.85
CA LEU A 45 -23.40 12.21 -10.08
C LEU A 45 -24.43 11.62 -11.07
N PRO A 46 -25.75 11.95 -11.04
CA PRO A 46 -26.71 11.39 -12.00
C PRO A 46 -26.47 11.80 -13.46
N ALA A 47 -25.74 12.88 -13.68
CA ALA A 47 -25.42 13.37 -15.02
C ALA A 47 -24.03 12.94 -15.51
N ALA A 48 -23.19 12.36 -14.65
CA ALA A 48 -21.83 12.01 -14.95
C ALA A 48 -21.73 10.84 -15.94
N ASP A 49 -20.89 10.99 -16.95
CA ASP A 49 -20.52 9.94 -17.92
C ASP A 49 -19.25 9.20 -17.47
N GLY A 50 -18.36 9.90 -16.79
CA GLY A 50 -17.13 9.38 -16.17
C GLY A 50 -17.01 9.83 -14.73
N LEU A 51 -16.43 8.97 -13.88
CA LEU A 51 -16.12 9.27 -12.48
C LEU A 51 -14.62 9.01 -12.24
N ILE A 52 -13.92 9.98 -11.67
CA ILE A 52 -12.51 9.80 -11.25
C ILE A 52 -12.45 9.92 -9.72
N VAL A 53 -11.88 8.89 -9.09
CA VAL A 53 -11.73 8.80 -7.63
C VAL A 53 -10.28 8.45 -7.24
N ARG A 54 -9.96 8.62 -5.97
CA ARG A 54 -8.77 8.03 -5.34
C ARG A 54 -9.18 6.93 -4.35
N SER A 55 -8.55 6.88 -3.18
CA SER A 55 -8.80 5.85 -2.17
C SER A 55 -9.90 6.20 -1.17
N ALA A 56 -10.22 7.47 -0.97
CA ALA A 56 -11.18 7.89 0.05
C ALA A 56 -12.63 7.58 -0.34
N THR A 57 -12.98 7.73 -1.62
CA THR A 57 -14.34 7.47 -2.10
C THR A 57 -14.58 5.99 -2.34
N GLN A 58 -15.60 5.42 -1.69
CA GLN A 58 -16.08 4.05 -1.91
C GLN A 58 -17.11 4.04 -3.05
N VAL A 59 -16.78 3.38 -4.16
CA VAL A 59 -17.66 3.26 -5.34
C VAL A 59 -18.40 1.93 -5.27
N GLY A 60 -19.40 1.86 -4.39
CA GLY A 60 -20.26 0.69 -4.21
C GLY A 60 -21.50 0.71 -5.10
N ILE A 61 -22.33 -0.34 -4.96
CA ILE A 61 -23.53 -0.56 -5.75
C ILE A 61 -24.52 0.63 -5.68
N ASP A 62 -24.63 1.30 -4.53
CA ASP A 62 -25.53 2.43 -4.34
C ASP A 62 -25.09 3.63 -5.17
N MET A 63 -23.79 3.97 -5.14
CA MET A 63 -23.24 5.05 -5.95
C MET A 63 -23.36 4.76 -7.44
N LEU A 64 -23.03 3.53 -7.87
CA LEU A 64 -23.18 3.12 -9.27
C LEU A 64 -24.65 3.17 -9.71
N SER A 65 -25.59 2.88 -8.80
CA SER A 65 -27.03 2.96 -9.06
C SER A 65 -27.51 4.40 -9.20
N ALA A 66 -26.94 5.34 -8.48
CA ALA A 66 -27.25 6.76 -8.55
C ALA A 66 -26.67 7.45 -9.81
N ALA A 67 -25.80 6.75 -10.57
CA ALA A 67 -25.12 7.27 -11.76
C ALA A 67 -25.58 6.56 -13.06
N PRO A 68 -26.83 6.74 -13.55
CA PRO A 68 -27.38 5.96 -14.66
C PRO A 68 -26.71 6.21 -16.02
N LYS A 69 -25.91 7.27 -16.15
CA LYS A 69 -25.17 7.59 -17.38
C LYS A 69 -23.70 7.19 -17.34
N LEU A 70 -23.24 6.68 -16.18
CA LEU A 70 -21.84 6.37 -15.97
C LEU A 70 -21.39 5.20 -16.87
N THR A 71 -20.33 5.39 -17.61
CA THR A 71 -19.75 4.39 -18.51
C THR A 71 -18.33 3.99 -18.12
N VAL A 72 -17.66 4.84 -17.31
CA VAL A 72 -16.28 4.59 -16.89
C VAL A 72 -16.01 5.14 -15.50
N VAL A 73 -15.28 4.36 -14.69
CA VAL A 73 -14.70 4.79 -13.42
C VAL A 73 -13.18 4.73 -13.56
N GLY A 74 -12.51 5.87 -13.38
CA GLY A 74 -11.05 5.98 -13.34
C GLY A 74 -10.58 6.05 -11.88
N ARG A 75 -9.72 5.13 -11.45
CA ARG A 75 -9.06 5.23 -10.14
C ARG A 75 -7.68 5.85 -10.32
N ALA A 76 -7.49 7.07 -9.79
CA ALA A 76 -6.19 7.75 -9.78
C ALA A 76 -5.25 7.11 -8.75
N GLY A 77 -4.80 5.89 -9.04
CA GLY A 77 -3.92 5.07 -8.23
C GLY A 77 -3.91 3.60 -8.67
N VAL A 78 -3.21 2.74 -7.95
CA VAL A 78 -2.95 1.34 -8.35
C VAL A 78 -4.05 0.39 -7.93
N GLY A 79 -4.41 0.36 -6.65
CA GLY A 79 -5.46 -0.52 -6.13
C GLY A 79 -6.84 -0.09 -6.60
N VAL A 80 -7.77 -1.02 -6.64
CA VAL A 80 -9.18 -0.78 -6.97
C VAL A 80 -10.13 -1.33 -5.90
N ASP A 81 -9.59 -1.54 -4.71
CA ASP A 81 -10.29 -2.18 -3.59
C ASP A 81 -11.51 -1.37 -3.10
N ASN A 82 -11.53 -0.08 -3.37
CA ASN A 82 -12.63 0.83 -3.08
C ASN A 82 -13.71 0.88 -4.19
N ILE A 83 -13.62 0.03 -5.22
CA ILE A 83 -14.58 -0.02 -6.33
C ILE A 83 -15.20 -1.41 -6.40
N ASP A 84 -16.51 -1.51 -6.36
CA ASP A 84 -17.22 -2.76 -6.59
C ASP A 84 -17.16 -3.15 -8.07
N LEU A 85 -16.12 -3.96 -8.39
CA LEU A 85 -15.87 -4.41 -9.76
C LEU A 85 -17.00 -5.26 -10.32
N SER A 86 -17.69 -6.05 -9.48
CA SER A 86 -18.79 -6.91 -9.91
C SER A 86 -20.01 -6.08 -10.29
N ALA A 87 -20.39 -5.13 -9.43
CA ALA A 87 -21.50 -4.23 -9.70
C ALA A 87 -21.21 -3.31 -10.91
N ALA A 88 -19.97 -2.89 -11.12
CA ALA A 88 -19.56 -2.11 -12.29
C ALA A 88 -19.67 -2.96 -13.57
N ALA A 89 -19.18 -4.21 -13.55
CA ALA A 89 -19.24 -5.12 -14.69
C ALA A 89 -20.69 -5.47 -15.10
N GLU A 90 -21.57 -5.74 -14.13
CA GLU A 90 -23.00 -6.01 -14.39
C GLU A 90 -23.72 -4.84 -15.09
N ARG A 91 -23.23 -3.61 -14.88
CA ARG A 91 -23.76 -2.39 -15.49
C ARG A 91 -23.03 -1.99 -16.78
N GLY A 92 -22.03 -2.75 -17.20
CA GLY A 92 -21.21 -2.44 -18.38
C GLY A 92 -20.31 -1.21 -18.18
N ILE A 93 -19.99 -0.86 -16.92
CA ILE A 93 -19.10 0.28 -16.57
C ILE A 93 -17.64 -0.21 -16.59
N ALA A 94 -16.82 0.41 -17.41
CA ALA A 94 -15.39 0.12 -17.46
C ALA A 94 -14.69 0.70 -16.22
N VAL A 95 -13.81 -0.08 -15.59
CA VAL A 95 -12.97 0.39 -14.49
C VAL A 95 -11.51 0.44 -14.94
N LEU A 96 -10.92 1.61 -14.83
CA LEU A 96 -9.53 1.88 -15.21
C LEU A 96 -8.74 2.32 -13.97
N ASN A 97 -7.46 1.97 -13.91
CA ASN A 97 -6.57 2.42 -12.84
C ASN A 97 -5.24 2.95 -13.42
N ALA A 98 -4.41 3.51 -12.56
CA ALA A 98 -3.06 3.98 -12.90
C ALA A 98 -2.00 3.01 -12.33
N PRO A 99 -1.72 1.87 -12.97
CA PRO A 99 -0.99 0.74 -12.37
C PRO A 99 0.49 1.02 -12.10
N ALA A 100 1.05 2.12 -12.58
CA ALA A 100 2.42 2.54 -12.35
C ALA A 100 2.54 3.86 -11.57
N GLY A 101 1.42 4.51 -11.24
CA GLY A 101 1.38 5.88 -10.75
C GLY A 101 2.13 6.12 -9.43
N ASN A 102 2.16 5.13 -8.53
CA ASN A 102 2.86 5.23 -7.25
C ASN A 102 4.02 4.24 -7.09
N THR A 103 4.46 3.56 -8.17
CA THR A 103 5.46 2.49 -8.07
C THR A 103 6.74 2.95 -7.38
N VAL A 104 7.28 4.10 -7.81
CA VAL A 104 8.53 4.64 -7.26
C VAL A 104 8.30 5.21 -5.87
N SER A 105 7.25 6.01 -5.66
CA SER A 105 6.97 6.65 -4.37
C SER A 105 6.71 5.62 -3.26
N THR A 106 5.94 4.57 -3.55
CA THR A 106 5.70 3.48 -2.58
C THR A 106 6.97 2.69 -2.29
N ALA A 107 7.81 2.42 -3.31
CA ALA A 107 9.09 1.76 -3.09
C ALA A 107 10.05 2.62 -2.25
N GLU A 108 10.06 3.93 -2.44
CA GLU A 108 10.86 4.87 -1.64
C GLU A 108 10.34 4.99 -0.21
N LEU A 109 9.02 5.04 -0.01
CA LEU A 109 8.42 4.97 1.32
C LEU A 109 8.80 3.68 2.03
N THR A 110 8.74 2.53 1.34
CA THR A 110 9.17 1.25 1.90
C THR A 110 10.60 1.32 2.40
N MET A 111 11.51 1.86 1.59
CA MET A 111 12.91 2.03 2.00
C MET A 111 13.09 2.99 3.17
N ALA A 112 12.33 4.10 3.18
CA ALA A 112 12.33 5.05 4.29
C ALA A 112 11.87 4.37 5.60
N LEU A 113 10.80 3.58 5.56
CA LEU A 113 10.30 2.83 6.71
C LEU A 113 11.31 1.76 7.17
N ILE A 114 11.90 0.99 6.25
CA ILE A 114 12.95 0.02 6.58
C ILE A 114 14.11 0.72 7.31
N LEU A 115 14.64 1.79 6.75
CA LEU A 115 15.77 2.52 7.33
C LEU A 115 15.41 3.19 8.67
N ALA A 116 14.24 3.81 8.75
CA ALA A 116 13.78 4.45 9.99
C ALA A 116 13.61 3.43 11.12
N MET A 117 13.05 2.27 10.81
CA MET A 117 12.82 1.17 11.76
C MET A 117 14.16 0.56 12.23
N VAL A 118 14.99 0.04 11.32
CA VAL A 118 16.23 -0.65 11.69
C VAL A 118 17.25 0.27 12.34
N ARG A 119 17.19 1.58 12.10
CA ARG A 119 18.06 2.60 12.71
C ARG A 119 17.39 3.35 13.86
N ARG A 120 16.13 3.00 14.21
CA ARG A 120 15.35 3.58 15.32
C ARG A 120 15.23 5.12 15.25
N VAL A 121 15.08 5.66 14.03
CA VAL A 121 15.17 7.11 13.79
C VAL A 121 14.04 7.87 14.47
N ALA A 122 12.80 7.38 14.37
CA ALA A 122 11.63 8.05 14.94
C ALA A 122 11.70 8.13 16.48
N GLU A 123 12.11 7.03 17.13
CA GLU A 123 12.28 7.00 18.58
C GLU A 123 13.44 7.91 19.05
N ALA A 124 14.54 7.92 18.29
CA ALA A 124 15.68 8.76 18.60
C ALA A 124 15.33 10.25 18.46
N ASP A 125 14.59 10.65 17.40
CA ASP A 125 14.10 12.02 17.21
C ASP A 125 13.18 12.43 18.38
N ALA A 126 12.20 11.58 18.72
CA ALA A 126 11.28 11.84 19.82
C ALA A 126 12.01 12.03 21.16
N SER A 127 13.02 11.21 21.47
CA SER A 127 13.84 11.30 22.69
C SER A 127 14.63 12.61 22.75
N VAL A 128 15.28 13.00 21.64
CA VAL A 128 16.03 14.28 21.59
C VAL A 128 15.09 15.48 21.75
N ARG A 129 13.90 15.46 21.17
CA ARG A 129 12.89 16.53 21.35
C ARG A 129 12.39 16.65 22.79
N GLN A 130 12.44 15.54 23.56
CA GLN A 130 12.12 15.51 24.99
C GLN A 130 13.32 15.94 25.87
N GLY A 131 14.45 16.32 25.29
CA GLY A 131 15.66 16.78 25.99
C GLY A 131 16.58 15.66 26.45
N GLU A 132 16.35 14.41 26.04
CA GLU A 132 17.24 13.29 26.35
C GLU A 132 18.44 13.22 25.39
N TRP A 133 19.58 12.66 25.90
CA TRP A 133 20.79 12.44 25.10
C TRP A 133 21.36 11.04 25.34
N ASN A 134 20.62 9.99 25.00
CA ASN A 134 21.00 8.60 25.28
C ASN A 134 21.29 7.82 23.98
N ARG A 135 22.52 7.90 23.47
CA ARG A 135 22.96 7.26 22.24
C ARG A 135 22.91 5.73 22.29
N SER A 136 23.18 5.14 23.46
CA SER A 136 23.25 3.67 23.61
C SER A 136 21.89 2.99 23.47
N ARG A 137 20.80 3.69 23.80
CA ARG A 137 19.43 3.20 23.70
C ARG A 137 18.98 2.97 22.24
N PHE A 138 19.53 3.74 21.30
CA PHE A 138 19.13 3.74 19.88
C PHE A 138 20.16 3.07 18.98
N LYS A 139 20.85 2.06 19.49
CA LYS A 139 21.76 1.24 18.68
C LYS A 139 20.93 0.42 17.70
N GLY A 140 21.01 0.79 16.41
CA GLY A 140 20.32 0.11 15.32
C GLY A 140 21.16 -0.98 14.65
N ALA A 141 20.64 -1.51 13.55
CA ALA A 141 21.30 -2.49 12.71
C ALA A 141 21.66 -1.90 11.33
N GLU A 142 22.60 -2.53 10.64
CA GLU A 142 22.95 -2.25 9.25
C GLU A 142 22.21 -3.20 8.32
N LEU A 143 21.91 -2.74 7.10
CA LEU A 143 21.26 -3.58 6.07
C LEU A 143 22.25 -4.48 5.33
N ARG A 144 23.52 -4.05 5.23
CA ARG A 144 24.55 -4.78 4.49
C ARG A 144 24.71 -6.21 5.00
N GLY A 145 24.68 -7.17 4.07
CA GLY A 145 24.84 -8.59 4.39
C GLY A 145 23.57 -9.26 4.94
N ARG A 146 22.47 -8.49 5.15
CA ARG A 146 21.18 -9.05 5.55
C ARG A 146 20.37 -9.53 4.35
N THR A 147 19.37 -10.33 4.59
CA THR A 147 18.45 -10.86 3.59
C THR A 147 17.09 -10.15 3.67
N LEU A 148 16.66 -9.57 2.56
CA LEU A 148 15.27 -9.16 2.35
C LEU A 148 14.46 -10.37 1.89
N GLY A 149 13.40 -10.71 2.63
CA GLY A 149 12.34 -11.59 2.20
C GLY A 149 11.24 -10.76 1.54
N LEU A 150 11.03 -10.96 0.25
CA LEU A 150 10.05 -10.21 -0.52
C LEU A 150 8.82 -11.07 -0.77
N ILE A 151 7.65 -10.64 -0.30
CA ILE A 151 6.37 -11.28 -0.59
C ILE A 151 5.63 -10.42 -1.60
N GLY A 152 5.62 -10.88 -2.87
CA GLY A 152 5.21 -10.12 -4.03
C GLY A 152 6.37 -9.41 -4.72
N ALA A 153 6.77 -9.89 -5.90
CA ALA A 153 7.87 -9.36 -6.73
C ALA A 153 7.36 -8.57 -7.96
N GLY A 154 6.17 -7.97 -7.83
CA GLY A 154 5.57 -7.13 -8.87
C GLY A 154 6.34 -5.82 -9.11
N ARG A 155 5.66 -4.78 -9.59
CA ARG A 155 6.28 -3.48 -9.89
C ARG A 155 6.97 -2.86 -8.68
N ILE A 156 6.24 -2.70 -7.57
CA ILE A 156 6.75 -2.08 -6.33
C ILE A 156 7.81 -2.98 -5.70
N GLY A 157 7.52 -4.29 -5.51
CA GLY A 157 8.46 -5.22 -4.92
C GLY A 157 9.78 -5.30 -5.69
N GLY A 158 9.75 -5.26 -7.03
CA GLY A 158 10.96 -5.21 -7.86
C GLY A 158 11.78 -3.93 -7.64
N GLU A 159 11.13 -2.78 -7.48
CA GLU A 159 11.80 -1.51 -7.17
C GLU A 159 12.40 -1.50 -5.75
N VAL A 160 11.74 -2.14 -4.78
CA VAL A 160 12.29 -2.33 -3.43
C VAL A 160 13.48 -3.27 -3.47
N ALA A 161 13.38 -4.41 -4.16
CA ALA A 161 14.48 -5.35 -4.33
C ALA A 161 15.73 -4.68 -4.90
N ARG A 162 15.57 -3.88 -5.97
CA ARG A 162 16.67 -3.13 -6.60
C ARG A 162 17.36 -2.19 -5.60
N ARG A 163 16.58 -1.47 -4.79
CA ARG A 163 17.11 -0.56 -3.77
C ARG A 163 17.79 -1.29 -2.62
N CYS A 164 17.20 -2.34 -2.08
CA CYS A 164 17.80 -3.15 -1.02
C CYS A 164 19.12 -3.78 -1.46
N ARG A 165 19.22 -4.23 -2.71
CA ARG A 165 20.49 -4.73 -3.25
C ARG A 165 21.56 -3.64 -3.31
N ALA A 166 21.21 -2.40 -3.63
CA ALA A 166 22.14 -1.27 -3.58
C ALA A 166 22.67 -1.00 -2.16
N PHE A 167 21.89 -1.37 -1.13
CA PHE A 167 22.35 -1.39 0.28
C PHE A 167 23.13 -2.64 0.66
N GLY A 168 23.46 -3.50 -0.29
CA GLY A 168 24.25 -4.72 -0.06
C GLY A 168 23.48 -5.86 0.60
N MET A 169 22.15 -5.90 0.45
CA MET A 169 21.31 -7.01 0.90
C MET A 169 21.23 -8.12 -0.16
N GLY A 170 21.10 -9.38 0.29
CA GLY A 170 20.54 -10.45 -0.51
C GLY A 170 19.01 -10.31 -0.58
N VAL A 171 18.39 -10.80 -1.68
CA VAL A 171 16.93 -10.79 -1.81
C VAL A 171 16.43 -12.17 -2.19
N VAL A 172 15.52 -12.71 -1.38
CA VAL A 172 14.76 -13.94 -1.66
C VAL A 172 13.28 -13.58 -1.75
N ALA A 173 12.56 -14.10 -2.75
CA ALA A 173 11.20 -13.68 -3.04
C ALA A 173 10.25 -14.87 -3.19
N TYR A 174 9.07 -14.71 -2.62
CA TYR A 174 7.88 -15.49 -2.90
C TYR A 174 6.88 -14.68 -3.70
N ASP A 175 6.55 -15.16 -4.88
CA ASP A 175 5.47 -14.64 -5.71
C ASP A 175 5.04 -15.77 -6.66
N PRO A 176 3.78 -16.25 -6.61
CA PRO A 176 3.31 -17.35 -7.45
C PRO A 176 3.38 -17.04 -8.96
N TYR A 177 3.49 -15.77 -9.34
CA TYR A 177 3.57 -15.32 -10.73
C TYR A 177 4.99 -14.92 -11.16
N LEU A 178 5.98 -15.05 -10.27
CA LEU A 178 7.37 -14.71 -10.58
C LEU A 178 7.98 -15.80 -11.47
N THR A 179 8.34 -15.44 -12.70
CA THR A 179 9.08 -16.34 -13.60
C THR A 179 10.57 -16.32 -13.30
N ASP A 180 11.29 -17.37 -13.71
CA ASP A 180 12.74 -17.45 -13.52
C ASP A 180 13.47 -16.35 -14.31
N GLU A 181 12.98 -15.99 -15.49
CA GLU A 181 13.52 -14.88 -16.29
C GLU A 181 13.37 -13.56 -15.52
N ARG A 182 12.20 -13.31 -14.92
CA ARG A 182 11.97 -12.09 -14.17
C ARG A 182 12.79 -12.05 -12.88
N ALA A 183 12.95 -13.17 -12.20
CA ALA A 183 13.82 -13.27 -11.03
C ALA A 183 15.29 -12.97 -11.40
N ALA A 184 15.76 -13.47 -12.54
CA ALA A 184 17.09 -13.18 -13.05
C ALA A 184 17.29 -11.70 -13.42
N GLU A 185 16.31 -11.07 -14.09
CA GLU A 185 16.34 -9.63 -14.38
C GLU A 185 16.44 -8.78 -13.11
N LEU A 186 15.65 -9.11 -12.10
CA LEU A 186 15.66 -8.44 -10.81
C LEU A 186 16.88 -8.82 -9.95
N GLN A 187 17.60 -9.87 -10.35
CA GLN A 187 18.73 -10.45 -9.63
C GLN A 187 18.33 -10.83 -8.19
N ILE A 188 17.21 -11.53 -8.07
CA ILE A 188 16.66 -12.05 -6.82
C ILE A 188 16.53 -13.57 -6.90
N GLU A 189 16.51 -14.23 -5.75
CA GLU A 189 16.28 -15.67 -5.67
C GLU A 189 14.78 -15.93 -5.49
N ARG A 190 14.21 -16.81 -6.30
CA ARG A 190 12.84 -17.29 -6.12
C ARG A 190 12.82 -18.43 -5.09
N ALA A 191 11.86 -18.40 -4.16
CA ALA A 191 11.69 -19.43 -3.13
C ALA A 191 10.22 -19.58 -2.73
N GLU A 192 9.90 -20.66 -2.04
CA GLU A 192 8.60 -20.87 -1.42
C GLU A 192 8.44 -19.98 -0.18
N LEU A 193 7.20 -19.69 0.22
CA LEU A 193 6.90 -18.77 1.32
C LEU A 193 7.64 -19.12 2.61
N ASP A 194 7.59 -20.39 3.01
CA ASP A 194 8.26 -20.86 4.23
C ASP A 194 9.78 -20.58 4.19
N GLN A 195 10.41 -20.81 3.05
CA GLN A 195 11.84 -20.56 2.86
C GLN A 195 12.17 -19.07 2.93
N VAL A 196 11.27 -18.22 2.41
CA VAL A 196 11.43 -16.75 2.51
C VAL A 196 11.37 -16.33 3.97
N LEU A 197 10.37 -16.81 4.73
CA LEU A 197 10.19 -16.47 6.15
C LEU A 197 11.40 -16.92 7.00
N GLU A 198 11.87 -18.14 6.81
CA GLU A 198 13.00 -18.71 7.57
C GLU A 198 14.34 -17.98 7.30
N ARG A 199 14.52 -17.43 6.11
CA ARG A 199 15.80 -16.85 5.67
C ARG A 199 15.86 -15.33 5.82
N ALA A 200 14.70 -14.66 5.86
CA ALA A 200 14.64 -13.20 5.88
C ALA A 200 15.08 -12.61 7.22
N ASP A 201 15.84 -11.53 7.16
CA ASP A 201 16.07 -10.62 8.28
C ASP A 201 15.04 -9.50 8.30
N ILE A 202 14.49 -9.16 7.11
CA ILE A 202 13.40 -8.21 6.93
C ILE A 202 12.42 -8.82 5.93
N VAL A 203 11.15 -8.94 6.31
CA VAL A 203 10.06 -9.33 5.39
C VAL A 203 9.34 -8.08 4.92
N SER A 204 9.23 -7.90 3.60
CA SER A 204 8.52 -6.76 2.99
C SER A 204 7.39 -7.26 2.08
N LEU A 205 6.19 -6.71 2.29
CA LEU A 205 4.96 -7.18 1.65
C LEU A 205 4.52 -6.22 0.54
N HIS A 206 4.28 -6.79 -0.66
CA HIS A 206 3.88 -6.05 -1.86
C HIS A 206 2.85 -6.84 -2.67
N VAL A 207 1.85 -7.37 -1.98
CA VAL A 207 0.76 -8.18 -2.54
C VAL A 207 -0.59 -7.48 -2.40
N PRO A 208 -1.56 -7.72 -3.30
CA PRO A 208 -2.95 -7.30 -3.09
C PRO A 208 -3.59 -8.12 -1.95
N LEU A 209 -4.66 -7.61 -1.37
CA LEU A 209 -5.50 -8.37 -0.45
C LEU A 209 -6.46 -9.26 -1.26
N THR A 210 -6.30 -10.57 -1.11
CA THR A 210 -7.13 -11.62 -1.72
C THR A 210 -7.41 -12.70 -0.68
N GLU A 211 -8.24 -13.69 -1.00
CA GLU A 211 -8.44 -14.85 -0.11
C GLU A 211 -7.12 -15.56 0.21
N SER A 212 -6.20 -15.67 -0.75
CA SER A 212 -4.92 -16.37 -0.58
C SER A 212 -3.86 -15.53 0.14
N THR A 213 -4.00 -14.20 0.19
CA THR A 213 -3.04 -13.31 0.84
C THR A 213 -3.55 -12.74 2.16
N ARG A 214 -4.83 -12.90 2.47
CA ARG A 214 -5.41 -12.51 3.76
C ARG A 214 -4.75 -13.31 4.87
N GLY A 215 -4.14 -12.60 5.83
CA GLY A 215 -3.44 -13.22 6.95
C GLY A 215 -2.27 -14.12 6.52
N ILE A 216 -1.66 -13.87 5.36
CA ILE A 216 -0.49 -14.65 4.92
C ILE A 216 0.66 -14.55 5.92
N ILE A 217 0.72 -13.45 6.69
CA ILE A 217 1.59 -13.27 7.84
C ILE A 217 0.73 -13.37 9.10
N ASN A 218 0.44 -14.57 9.51
CA ASN A 218 -0.24 -14.93 10.76
C ASN A 218 0.76 -15.39 11.83
N SER A 219 0.26 -15.85 12.98
CA SER A 219 1.09 -16.34 14.08
C SER A 219 2.02 -17.50 13.69
N GLU A 220 1.56 -18.41 12.81
CA GLU A 220 2.37 -19.55 12.33
C GLU A 220 3.49 -19.06 11.39
N ALA A 221 3.19 -18.11 10.51
CA ALA A 221 4.17 -17.48 9.63
C ALA A 221 5.23 -16.73 10.45
N ILE A 222 4.81 -15.95 11.45
CA ILE A 222 5.71 -15.22 12.35
C ILE A 222 6.59 -16.20 13.14
N ALA A 223 6.04 -17.34 13.61
CA ALA A 223 6.82 -18.34 14.33
C ALA A 223 7.93 -19.00 13.49
N ARG A 224 7.84 -18.96 12.15
CA ARG A 224 8.89 -19.44 11.23
C ARG A 224 9.97 -18.40 10.96
N MET A 225 9.71 -17.14 11.24
CA MET A 225 10.68 -16.07 11.01
C MET A 225 11.84 -16.14 12.01
N LYS A 226 12.96 -15.58 11.62
CA LYS A 226 14.09 -15.44 12.53
C LYS A 226 13.71 -14.60 13.74
N ASN A 227 14.19 -14.97 14.91
CA ASN A 227 14.22 -14.06 16.04
C ASN A 227 15.00 -12.79 15.65
N ASP A 228 14.57 -11.66 16.15
CA ASP A 228 15.13 -10.34 15.82
C ASP A 228 14.97 -9.91 14.34
N SER A 229 14.04 -10.54 13.60
CA SER A 229 13.67 -10.08 12.26
C SER A 229 12.65 -8.93 12.30
N PHE A 230 12.39 -8.35 11.12
CA PHE A 230 11.51 -7.19 10.95
C PHE A 230 10.43 -7.47 9.91
N ILE A 231 9.28 -6.80 10.06
CA ILE A 231 8.20 -6.83 9.07
C ILE A 231 7.91 -5.40 8.58
N VAL A 232 7.70 -5.24 7.26
CA VAL A 232 7.24 -3.98 6.65
C VAL A 232 6.05 -4.27 5.75
N ASN A 233 4.92 -3.61 6.02
CA ASN A 233 3.73 -3.68 5.19
C ASN A 233 3.32 -2.30 4.69
N VAL A 234 3.49 -2.08 3.38
CA VAL A 234 3.01 -0.91 2.63
C VAL A 234 2.05 -1.33 1.52
N SER A 235 1.51 -2.55 1.61
CA SER A 235 0.64 -3.10 0.57
C SER A 235 -0.84 -2.92 0.89
N ARG A 236 -1.40 -3.79 1.76
CA ARG A 236 -2.80 -3.73 2.20
C ARG A 236 -2.93 -4.16 3.66
N GLY A 237 -3.88 -3.55 4.37
CA GLY A 237 -4.36 -4.07 5.65
C GLY A 237 -4.95 -5.47 5.50
N GLY A 238 -4.95 -6.27 6.56
CA GLY A 238 -5.42 -7.65 6.54
C GLY A 238 -4.49 -8.67 5.88
N VAL A 239 -3.35 -8.25 5.30
CA VAL A 239 -2.29 -9.16 4.81
C VAL A 239 -1.46 -9.68 5.99
N VAL A 240 -1.26 -8.85 7.00
CA VAL A 240 -0.65 -9.21 8.28
C VAL A 240 -1.76 -9.32 9.32
N ASP A 241 -1.75 -10.37 10.12
CA ASP A 241 -2.56 -10.47 11.33
C ASP A 241 -2.01 -9.49 12.38
N GLU A 242 -2.76 -8.42 12.62
CA GLU A 242 -2.35 -7.31 13.48
C GLU A 242 -2.22 -7.72 14.96
N VAL A 243 -3.03 -8.69 15.41
CA VAL A 243 -2.97 -9.21 16.77
C VAL A 243 -1.70 -10.05 16.95
N ALA A 244 -1.46 -10.99 16.03
CA ALA A 244 -0.26 -11.82 16.06
C ALA A 244 1.03 -10.98 15.95
N LEU A 245 1.01 -9.91 15.14
CA LEU A 245 2.12 -8.98 15.03
C LEU A 245 2.38 -8.25 16.36
N GLY A 246 1.32 -7.72 16.99
CA GLY A 246 1.42 -7.03 18.27
C GLY A 246 1.99 -7.93 19.38
N ASP A 247 1.53 -9.17 19.46
CA ASP A 247 2.02 -10.17 20.41
C ASP A 247 3.52 -10.50 20.17
N ALA A 248 3.91 -10.68 18.91
CA ALA A 248 5.31 -10.96 18.56
C ALA A 248 6.25 -9.79 18.86
N LEU A 249 5.80 -8.55 18.67
CA LEU A 249 6.57 -7.36 19.02
C LEU A 249 6.70 -7.20 20.55
N ASN A 250 5.60 -7.40 21.29
CA ASN A 250 5.57 -7.24 22.74
C ASN A 250 6.35 -8.36 23.45
N SER A 251 6.39 -9.56 22.91
CA SER A 251 7.22 -10.68 23.42
C SER A 251 8.71 -10.54 23.05
N GLY A 252 9.07 -9.66 22.10
CA GLY A 252 10.44 -9.52 21.61
C GLY A 252 10.86 -10.61 20.62
N GLN A 253 9.94 -11.39 20.08
CA GLN A 253 10.20 -12.35 19.00
C GLN A 253 10.62 -11.62 17.72
N LEU A 254 9.93 -10.53 17.37
CA LEU A 254 10.31 -9.61 16.30
C LEU A 254 11.04 -8.39 16.87
N ALA A 255 12.09 -7.95 16.20
CA ALA A 255 12.83 -6.76 16.58
C ALA A 255 12.06 -5.46 16.31
N GLY A 256 11.15 -5.46 15.35
CA GLY A 256 10.30 -4.33 15.03
C GLY A 256 9.45 -4.57 13.79
N ALA A 257 8.52 -3.65 13.57
CA ALA A 257 7.71 -3.62 12.34
C ALA A 257 7.43 -2.18 11.90
N ALA A 258 7.02 -2.03 10.63
CA ALA A 258 6.52 -0.79 10.08
C ALA A 258 5.26 -1.07 9.26
N LEU A 259 4.18 -0.37 9.58
CA LEU A 259 2.90 -0.48 8.89
C LEU A 259 2.49 0.88 8.32
N ASP A 260 2.15 0.90 7.05
CA ASP A 260 1.53 2.05 6.38
C ASP A 260 0.04 1.82 6.11
N VAL A 261 -0.43 0.58 6.30
CA VAL A 261 -1.79 0.13 6.02
C VAL A 261 -2.33 -0.74 7.15
N TYR A 262 -3.66 -0.72 7.34
CA TYR A 262 -4.33 -1.34 8.48
C TYR A 262 -5.58 -2.09 8.04
N GLU A 263 -6.03 -3.06 8.84
CA GLU A 263 -7.25 -3.81 8.57
C GLU A 263 -8.49 -2.89 8.59
N VAL A 264 -8.48 -1.89 9.48
CA VAL A 264 -9.47 -0.82 9.55
C VAL A 264 -8.77 0.53 9.39
N GLU A 265 -9.17 1.30 8.40
CA GLU A 265 -8.65 2.64 8.11
C GLU A 265 -9.76 3.70 8.17
N PRO A 266 -9.59 4.80 8.92
CA PRO A 266 -8.43 5.16 9.75
C PRO A 266 -8.24 4.22 10.95
N LEU A 267 -6.97 4.03 11.37
CA LEU A 267 -6.61 3.21 12.53
C LEU A 267 -7.30 3.73 13.80
N ASP A 268 -8.09 2.88 14.45
CA ASP A 268 -8.82 3.22 15.66
C ASP A 268 -7.93 3.79 16.77
N THR A 269 -8.48 4.71 17.56
CA THR A 269 -7.74 5.39 18.64
C THR A 269 -7.32 4.44 19.77
N ASP A 270 -8.05 3.37 19.97
CA ASP A 270 -7.83 2.32 20.98
C ASP A 270 -7.19 1.04 20.39
N SER A 271 -6.76 1.08 19.14
CA SER A 271 -6.04 -0.03 18.52
C SER A 271 -4.78 -0.41 19.31
N PRO A 272 -4.59 -1.71 19.65
CA PRO A 272 -3.41 -2.19 20.37
C PRO A 272 -2.10 -1.92 19.62
N LEU A 273 -2.13 -1.75 18.32
CA LEU A 273 -0.96 -1.38 17.52
C LEU A 273 -0.33 -0.06 17.95
N ARG A 274 -1.14 0.89 18.46
CA ARG A 274 -0.62 2.20 18.91
C ARG A 274 0.31 2.12 20.11
N SER A 275 0.19 1.06 20.90
CA SER A 275 1.01 0.80 22.10
C SER A 275 2.02 -0.32 21.91
N ALA A 276 2.03 -1.00 20.75
CA ALA A 276 2.96 -2.07 20.47
C ALA A 276 4.42 -1.57 20.44
N SER A 277 5.31 -2.37 21.01
CA SER A 277 6.73 -2.04 21.09
C SER A 277 7.39 -2.05 19.71
N ASN A 278 8.32 -1.14 19.46
CA ASN A 278 9.13 -1.10 18.22
C ASN A 278 8.31 -1.13 16.92
N LEU A 279 7.14 -0.50 16.92
CA LEU A 279 6.26 -0.39 15.76
C LEU A 279 6.25 1.04 15.22
N LEU A 280 6.54 1.19 13.93
CA LEU A 280 6.45 2.44 13.19
C LEU A 280 5.15 2.47 12.38
N LEU A 281 4.35 3.52 12.53
CA LEU A 281 3.02 3.65 11.90
C LEU A 281 2.99 4.89 11.01
N THR A 282 2.44 4.75 9.80
CA THR A 282 2.18 5.87 8.88
C THR A 282 0.75 5.78 8.31
N PRO A 283 0.12 6.91 7.95
CA PRO A 283 -1.31 6.96 7.61
C PRO A 283 -1.57 6.73 6.11
N HIS A 284 -1.20 5.55 5.58
CA HIS A 284 -1.41 5.11 4.19
C HIS A 284 -0.88 6.13 3.17
N LEU A 285 0.43 6.33 3.18
CA LEU A 285 1.14 7.29 2.32
C LEU A 285 1.64 6.67 1.00
N GLY A 286 1.64 5.33 0.87
CA GLY A 286 2.18 4.54 -0.24
C GLY A 286 1.38 4.47 -1.52
#